data_29f154993c060f5b48075d60943bdc21
#
_entry.id   29f154993c060f5b48075d60943bdc21
#
_cell.length_a   1.000
_cell.length_b   1.000
_cell.length_c   1.000
_cell.angle_alpha   90.00
_cell.angle_beta   90.00
_cell.angle_gamma   90.00
#
_symmetry.space_group_name_H-M   'P 1'
#
loop_
_entity.id
_entity.type
_entity.pdbx_description
1 polymer ?
#
loop_
_entity_poly.entity_id
_entity_poly.type
_entity_poly.pdbx_seq_one_letter_code
_entity_poly.pdbx_strand_id
1 'polypeptide(L)'
;IDMTPMDFFNGEHMKQLRYDMLKESISPLIQDTCYKCLINEQNTGNSKRLQNLYTTRDDKVNVLKQSTLKNISENKDVDLTPTDMDSFKIKIFGNLCNLKCTMCNPNASSKIAAEFKRYGEWNKPAIINPSKHMNMNKFLDDLKIVLPTTNQIEIVGGEPFLYPETFDL
;
A
#
# COMPACT_ATOMS: atom_id res chain seq x y z
N ILE A 1 0.63 12.67 -13.02
CA ILE A 1 -0.57 12.55 -12.16
C ILE A 1 -0.30 13.41 -10.95
N ASP A 2 -1.04 14.52 -10.83
CA ASP A 2 -0.93 15.48 -9.71
C ASP A 2 -1.81 15.09 -8.51
N MET A 3 -1.94 13.81 -8.25
CA MET A 3 -2.78 13.27 -7.17
C MET A 3 -1.95 13.16 -5.90
N THR A 4 -2.44 13.73 -4.80
CA THR A 4 -1.84 13.57 -3.47
C THR A 4 -2.19 12.20 -2.88
N PRO A 5 -1.48 11.71 -1.85
CA PRO A 5 -1.90 10.51 -1.12
C PRO A 5 -3.33 10.61 -0.57
N MET A 6 -3.73 11.79 -0.07
CA MET A 6 -5.08 11.99 0.44
C MET A 6 -6.14 11.98 -0.67
N ASP A 7 -5.85 12.57 -1.85
CA ASP A 7 -6.75 12.50 -3.01
C ASP A 7 -6.96 11.05 -3.46
N PHE A 8 -5.89 10.23 -3.44
CA PHE A 8 -6.00 8.81 -3.74
C PHE A 8 -6.92 8.10 -2.75
N PHE A 9 -6.68 8.28 -1.45
CA PHE A 9 -7.49 7.61 -0.42
C PHE A 9 -8.93 8.12 -0.37
N ASN A 10 -9.19 9.36 -0.74
CA ASN A 10 -10.52 9.97 -0.76
C ASN A 10 -11.20 9.92 -2.14
N GLY A 11 -10.55 9.30 -3.13
CA GLY A 11 -11.17 9.05 -4.44
C GLY A 11 -12.35 8.07 -4.34
N GLU A 12 -13.32 8.21 -5.24
CA GLU A 12 -14.57 7.44 -5.27
C GLU A 12 -14.36 5.92 -5.18
N HIS A 13 -13.37 5.40 -5.93
CA HIS A 13 -13.05 3.98 -5.90
C HIS A 13 -12.64 3.51 -4.50
N MET A 14 -11.79 4.27 -3.80
CA MET A 14 -11.31 3.92 -2.46
C MET A 14 -12.39 4.11 -1.40
N LYS A 15 -13.27 5.11 -1.56
CA LYS A 15 -14.45 5.29 -0.70
C LYS A 15 -15.38 4.08 -0.82
N GLN A 16 -15.71 3.68 -2.05
CA GLN A 16 -16.56 2.51 -2.27
C GLN A 16 -15.93 1.23 -1.73
N LEU A 17 -14.62 1.05 -1.96
CA LEU A 17 -13.89 -0.12 -1.45
C LEU A 17 -13.94 -0.20 0.08
N ARG A 18 -13.67 0.93 0.79
CA ARG A 18 -13.75 0.97 2.27
C ARG A 18 -15.14 0.65 2.77
N TYR A 19 -16.15 1.25 2.14
CA TYR A 19 -17.54 1.01 2.50
C TYR A 19 -17.93 -0.46 2.33
N ASP A 20 -17.58 -1.07 1.20
CA ASP A 20 -17.87 -2.47 0.91
C ASP A 20 -17.11 -3.43 1.84
N MET A 21 -15.89 -3.09 2.26
CA MET A 21 -15.12 -3.90 3.20
C MET A 21 -15.74 -4.00 4.59
N LEU A 22 -16.60 -3.06 4.97
CA LEU A 22 -17.30 -3.04 6.26
C LEU A 22 -18.64 -3.77 6.21
N LYS A 23 -19.10 -4.18 5.02
CA LYS A 23 -20.34 -4.95 4.87
C LYS A 23 -20.07 -6.45 5.07
N GLU A 24 -21.08 -7.16 5.51
CA GLU A 24 -21.04 -8.62 5.65
C GLU A 24 -20.97 -9.34 4.30
N SER A 25 -21.60 -8.76 3.26
CA SER A 25 -21.62 -9.32 1.92
C SER A 25 -20.41 -8.91 1.09
N ILE A 26 -19.82 -9.87 0.37
CA ILE A 26 -18.69 -9.62 -0.53
C ILE A 26 -19.23 -9.04 -1.84
N SER A 27 -18.95 -7.75 -2.08
CA SER A 27 -19.33 -7.08 -3.33
C SER A 27 -18.44 -7.54 -4.51
N PRO A 28 -18.88 -7.34 -5.77
CA PRO A 28 -18.04 -7.59 -6.95
C PRO A 28 -16.70 -6.82 -6.91
N LEU A 29 -16.70 -5.61 -6.37
CA LEU A 29 -15.50 -4.79 -6.20
C LEU A 29 -14.51 -5.46 -5.24
N ILE A 30 -14.99 -6.01 -4.12
CA ILE A 30 -14.15 -6.77 -3.18
C ILE A 30 -13.64 -8.06 -3.81
N GLN A 31 -14.47 -8.76 -4.57
CA GLN A 31 -14.06 -9.99 -5.27
C GLN A 31 -12.90 -9.71 -6.24
N ASP A 32 -12.97 -8.66 -7.00
CA ASP A 32 -11.93 -8.29 -7.96
C ASP A 32 -10.66 -7.77 -7.27
N THR A 33 -10.81 -6.82 -6.36
CA THR A 33 -9.68 -6.14 -5.72
C THR A 33 -8.97 -7.02 -4.69
N CYS A 34 -9.72 -7.82 -3.93
CA CYS A 34 -9.23 -8.61 -2.79
C CYS A 34 -9.18 -10.11 -3.07
N TYR A 35 -9.27 -10.55 -4.33
CA TYR A 35 -9.40 -11.97 -4.69
C TYR A 35 -8.34 -12.88 -4.03
N LYS A 36 -7.09 -12.43 -3.93
CA LYS A 36 -6.01 -13.20 -3.27
C LYS A 36 -6.27 -13.43 -1.79
N CYS A 37 -6.77 -12.41 -1.09
CA CYS A 37 -7.14 -12.56 0.31
C CYS A 37 -8.32 -13.52 0.45
N LEU A 38 -9.33 -13.41 -0.41
CA LEU A 38 -10.51 -14.27 -0.38
C LEU A 38 -10.18 -15.74 -0.65
N ILE A 39 -9.30 -16.02 -1.63
CA ILE A 39 -8.81 -17.38 -1.89
C ILE A 39 -8.05 -17.93 -0.68
N ASN A 40 -7.19 -17.11 -0.05
CA ASN A 40 -6.48 -17.56 1.16
C ASN A 40 -7.45 -17.84 2.31
N GLU A 41 -8.48 -17.02 2.50
CA GLU A 41 -9.51 -17.23 3.51
C GLU A 41 -10.27 -18.53 3.29
N GLN A 42 -10.62 -18.85 2.04
CA GLN A 42 -11.26 -20.10 1.69
C GLN A 42 -10.37 -21.33 1.95
N ASN A 43 -9.07 -21.22 1.64
CA ASN A 43 -8.15 -22.34 1.73
C ASN A 43 -7.57 -22.54 3.14
N THR A 44 -7.35 -21.48 3.89
CA THR A 44 -6.60 -21.53 5.17
C THR A 44 -7.37 -20.92 6.35
N GLY A 45 -8.54 -20.34 6.13
CA GLY A 45 -9.28 -19.58 7.15
C GLY A 45 -8.60 -18.25 7.55
N ASN A 46 -7.52 -17.85 6.85
CA ASN A 46 -6.74 -16.67 7.23
C ASN A 46 -6.30 -15.86 6.00
N SER A 47 -6.14 -14.54 6.19
CA SER A 47 -5.59 -13.64 5.18
C SER A 47 -5.00 -12.39 5.83
N LYS A 48 -4.23 -11.61 5.05
CA LYS A 48 -3.73 -10.31 5.52
C LYS A 48 -4.88 -9.34 5.86
N ARG A 49 -6.00 -9.42 5.13
CA ARG A 49 -7.21 -8.64 5.41
C ARG A 49 -7.77 -8.96 6.79
N LEU A 50 -7.96 -10.25 7.10
CA LEU A 50 -8.45 -10.68 8.41
C LEU A 50 -7.46 -10.36 9.53
N GLN A 51 -6.16 -10.58 9.31
CA GLN A 51 -5.13 -10.21 10.28
C GLN A 51 -5.20 -8.71 10.61
N ASN A 52 -5.31 -7.84 9.62
CA ASN A 52 -5.44 -6.40 9.85
C ASN A 52 -6.74 -6.06 10.61
N LEU A 53 -7.85 -6.72 10.34
CA LEU A 53 -9.10 -6.53 11.07
C LEU A 53 -8.97 -6.95 12.55
N TYR A 54 -8.22 -8.00 12.84
CA TYR A 54 -8.00 -8.47 14.22
C TYR A 54 -7.03 -7.56 14.98
N THR A 55 -5.93 -7.10 14.34
CA THR A 55 -4.97 -6.20 15.00
C THR A 55 -5.53 -4.80 15.27
N THR A 56 -6.50 -4.35 14.47
CA THR A 56 -7.19 -3.07 14.72
C THR A 56 -8.22 -3.15 15.86
N ARG A 57 -8.47 -4.31 16.44
CA ARG A 57 -9.38 -4.49 17.59
C ARG A 57 -8.71 -4.28 18.95
N ASP A 58 -7.41 -4.02 19.00
CA ASP A 58 -6.70 -3.79 20.27
C ASP A 58 -7.03 -2.37 20.82
N ASP A 59 -7.55 -2.30 22.04
CA ASP A 59 -8.35 -1.20 22.59
C ASP A 59 -7.65 0.17 22.69
N LYS A 60 -6.33 0.25 22.58
CA LYS A 60 -5.59 1.52 22.71
C LYS A 60 -5.44 2.33 21.43
N VAL A 61 -5.63 1.70 20.28
CA VAL A 61 -5.54 2.34 18.95
C VAL A 61 -6.93 2.80 18.46
N ASN A 62 -7.99 2.42 19.14
CA ASN A 62 -9.31 2.23 18.56
C ASN A 62 -10.35 3.36 18.73
N VAL A 63 -10.16 4.36 19.60
CA VAL A 63 -11.26 5.30 19.88
C VAL A 63 -11.54 6.20 18.68
N LEU A 64 -10.52 6.75 18.04
CA LEU A 64 -10.67 7.57 16.83
C LEU A 64 -11.03 6.70 15.61
N LYS A 65 -10.42 5.53 15.49
CA LYS A 65 -10.68 4.60 14.37
C LYS A 65 -12.06 3.98 14.40
N GLN A 66 -12.63 3.67 15.57
CA GLN A 66 -13.98 3.15 15.67
C GLN A 66 -15.04 4.16 15.24
N SER A 67 -14.86 5.44 15.57
CA SER A 67 -15.78 6.50 15.12
C SER A 67 -15.73 6.66 13.59
N THR A 68 -14.54 6.65 13.01
CA THR A 68 -14.36 6.72 11.54
C THR A 68 -14.94 5.50 10.85
N LEU A 69 -14.68 4.29 11.36
CA LEU A 69 -15.25 3.05 10.81
C LEU A 69 -16.78 3.05 10.89
N LYS A 70 -17.36 3.52 12.01
CA LYS A 70 -18.80 3.67 12.15
C LYS A 70 -19.35 4.64 11.10
N ASN A 71 -18.74 5.82 10.97
CA ASN A 71 -19.17 6.81 9.98
C ASN A 71 -19.11 6.24 8.55
N ILE A 72 -18.02 5.53 8.19
CA ILE A 72 -17.91 4.89 6.87
C ILE A 72 -19.00 3.81 6.69
N SER A 73 -19.32 3.04 7.71
CA SER A 73 -20.38 2.01 7.60
C SER A 73 -21.78 2.59 7.37
N GLU A 74 -22.01 3.81 7.84
CA GLU A 74 -23.27 4.55 7.68
C GLU A 74 -23.29 5.37 6.39
N ASN A 75 -22.15 5.91 5.96
CA ASN A 75 -22.02 6.75 4.78
C ASN A 75 -20.71 6.46 4.01
N LYS A 76 -20.84 6.03 2.75
CA LYS A 76 -19.68 5.73 1.89
C LYS A 76 -18.84 6.98 1.57
N ASP A 77 -19.43 8.18 1.57
CA ASP A 77 -18.80 9.43 1.13
C ASP A 77 -17.97 10.12 2.23
N VAL A 78 -17.58 9.37 3.26
CA VAL A 78 -16.71 9.87 4.33
C VAL A 78 -15.27 10.04 3.80
N ASP A 79 -14.76 11.26 3.89
CA ASP A 79 -13.36 11.55 3.65
C ASP A 79 -12.50 11.18 4.87
N LEU A 80 -11.35 10.56 4.59
CA LEU A 80 -10.33 10.34 5.60
C LEU A 80 -9.50 11.61 5.77
N THR A 81 -9.05 11.83 7.00
CA THR A 81 -8.11 12.88 7.36
C THR A 81 -6.70 12.28 7.60
N PRO A 82 -5.63 13.08 7.64
CA PRO A 82 -4.31 12.58 8.00
C PRO A 82 -4.28 11.79 9.32
N THR A 83 -5.11 12.17 10.30
CA THR A 83 -5.19 11.49 11.61
C THR A 83 -5.81 10.09 11.55
N ASP A 84 -6.51 9.76 10.46
CA ASP A 84 -7.05 8.41 10.23
C ASP A 84 -6.00 7.44 9.65
N MET A 85 -4.83 7.96 9.26
CA MET A 85 -3.75 7.19 8.64
C MET A 85 -2.76 6.70 9.68
N ASP A 86 -2.94 5.46 10.14
CA ASP A 86 -2.10 4.85 11.18
C ASP A 86 -0.80 4.26 10.67
N SER A 87 -0.82 3.70 9.46
CA SER A 87 0.35 3.08 8.87
C SER A 87 0.42 3.30 7.36
N PHE A 88 1.62 3.52 6.86
CA PHE A 88 1.90 3.61 5.43
C PHE A 88 2.88 2.54 4.98
N LYS A 89 2.55 1.88 3.88
CA LYS A 89 3.49 1.07 3.14
C LYS A 89 3.82 1.76 1.82
N ILE A 90 5.03 2.28 1.71
CA ILE A 90 5.51 3.08 0.59
C ILE A 90 6.35 2.21 -0.34
N LYS A 91 5.92 2.06 -1.61
CA LYS A 91 6.65 1.34 -2.66
C LYS A 91 6.77 2.22 -3.91
N ILE A 92 7.44 3.35 -3.79
CA ILE A 92 7.56 4.34 -4.86
C ILE A 92 8.93 4.36 -5.54
N PHE A 93 9.96 3.81 -4.90
CA PHE A 93 11.34 3.93 -5.36
C PHE A 93 11.74 2.89 -6.43
N GLY A 94 10.86 1.95 -6.76
CA GLY A 94 11.15 0.93 -7.78
C GLY A 94 11.88 -0.29 -7.23
N ASN A 95 12.73 -0.90 -8.08
CA ASN A 95 13.39 -2.17 -7.76
C ASN A 95 14.91 -2.11 -7.73
N LEU A 96 15.52 -0.91 -7.68
CA LEU A 96 16.98 -0.79 -7.56
C LEU A 96 17.45 -1.51 -6.29
N CYS A 97 18.35 -2.47 -6.44
CA CYS A 97 18.83 -3.30 -5.33
C CYS A 97 20.23 -3.81 -5.62
N ASN A 98 21.09 -3.81 -4.62
CA ASN A 98 22.44 -4.38 -4.69
C ASN A 98 22.51 -5.83 -4.17
N LEU A 99 21.37 -6.39 -3.72
CA LEU A 99 21.25 -7.73 -3.15
C LEU A 99 20.54 -8.71 -4.10
N LYS A 100 20.77 -10.02 -3.88
CA LYS A 100 20.10 -11.13 -4.54
C LYS A 100 19.52 -12.10 -3.51
N CYS A 101 18.57 -11.64 -2.72
CA CYS A 101 17.94 -12.47 -1.69
C CYS A 101 17.12 -13.59 -2.35
N THR A 102 17.21 -14.81 -1.82
CA THR A 102 16.55 -16.01 -2.37
C THR A 102 15.03 -15.91 -2.44
N MET A 103 14.42 -15.12 -1.54
CA MET A 103 12.98 -14.87 -1.51
C MET A 103 12.53 -13.73 -2.44
N CYS A 104 13.47 -13.05 -3.10
CA CYS A 104 13.15 -11.92 -3.96
C CYS A 104 12.79 -12.37 -5.38
N ASN A 105 12.15 -11.46 -6.12
CA ASN A 105 11.78 -11.67 -7.51
C ASN A 105 12.23 -10.48 -8.38
N PRO A 106 12.20 -10.62 -9.72
CA PRO A 106 12.65 -9.57 -10.64
C PRO A 106 11.93 -8.21 -10.50
N ASN A 107 10.69 -8.17 -10.02
CA ASN A 107 9.99 -6.90 -9.77
C ASN A 107 10.51 -6.16 -8.53
N ALA A 108 11.18 -6.87 -7.62
CA ALA A 108 11.65 -6.32 -6.35
C ALA A 108 13.18 -6.19 -6.26
N SER A 109 13.93 -6.74 -7.22
CA SER A 109 15.40 -6.60 -7.26
C SER A 109 15.91 -6.46 -8.68
N SER A 110 16.56 -5.33 -8.96
CA SER A 110 17.19 -5.08 -10.27
C SER A 110 18.32 -6.07 -10.60
N LYS A 111 19.04 -6.57 -9.59
CA LYS A 111 20.07 -7.62 -9.81
C LYS A 111 19.45 -8.95 -10.21
N ILE A 112 18.35 -9.35 -9.59
CA ILE A 112 17.61 -10.55 -9.97
C ILE A 112 16.98 -10.34 -11.34
N ALA A 113 16.39 -9.19 -11.62
CA ALA A 113 15.84 -8.87 -12.94
C ALA A 113 16.89 -8.95 -14.05
N ALA A 114 18.11 -8.44 -13.80
CA ALA A 114 19.21 -8.51 -14.75
C ALA A 114 19.65 -9.95 -15.01
N GLU A 115 19.64 -10.80 -13.99
CA GLU A 115 19.97 -12.23 -14.12
C GLU A 115 18.91 -12.97 -14.93
N PHE A 116 17.64 -12.83 -14.59
CA PHE A 116 16.54 -13.43 -15.34
C PHE A 116 16.50 -12.95 -16.80
N LYS A 117 16.83 -11.67 -17.05
CA LYS A 117 16.95 -11.13 -18.40
C LYS A 117 18.07 -11.82 -19.19
N ARG A 118 19.21 -12.14 -18.55
CA ARG A 118 20.33 -12.85 -19.19
C ARG A 118 19.91 -14.24 -19.67
N TYR A 119 18.99 -14.90 -18.96
CA TYR A 119 18.47 -16.22 -19.33
C TYR A 119 17.19 -16.17 -20.18
N GLY A 120 16.76 -14.97 -20.63
CA GLY A 120 15.57 -14.82 -21.46
C GLY A 120 14.24 -14.94 -20.72
N GLU A 121 14.26 -15.01 -19.39
CA GLU A 121 13.07 -15.19 -18.55
C GLU A 121 12.44 -13.85 -18.08
N TRP A 122 13.00 -12.72 -18.50
CA TRP A 122 12.53 -11.38 -18.13
C TRP A 122 12.54 -10.44 -19.32
N ASN A 123 11.35 -10.00 -19.73
CA ASN A 123 11.14 -9.14 -20.91
C ASN A 123 11.01 -7.64 -20.60
N LYS A 124 11.06 -7.24 -19.32
CA LYS A 124 11.00 -5.84 -18.88
C LYS A 124 12.42 -5.28 -18.66
N PRO A 125 12.58 -3.94 -18.50
CA PRO A 125 13.83 -3.36 -18.02
C PRO A 125 14.27 -3.98 -16.69
N ALA A 126 15.59 -4.17 -16.50
CA ALA A 126 16.11 -4.68 -15.23
C ALA A 126 15.87 -3.68 -14.08
N ILE A 127 15.97 -2.38 -14.39
CA ILE A 127 15.66 -1.32 -13.44
C ILE A 127 14.28 -0.77 -13.79
N ILE A 128 13.38 -0.82 -12.83
CA ILE A 128 12.03 -0.23 -12.88
C ILE A 128 12.06 1.01 -12.00
N ASN A 129 11.88 2.16 -12.60
CA ASN A 129 11.82 3.44 -11.88
C ASN A 129 10.42 4.07 -12.05
N PRO A 130 9.55 3.95 -11.03
CA PRO A 130 8.21 4.53 -11.08
C PRO A 130 8.21 6.07 -11.09
N SER A 131 9.27 6.71 -10.57
CA SER A 131 9.36 8.17 -10.43
C SER A 131 9.36 8.91 -11.77
N LYS A 132 9.61 8.20 -12.90
CA LYS A 132 9.47 8.80 -14.24
C LYS A 132 8.06 9.29 -14.57
N HIS A 133 7.05 8.80 -13.86
CA HIS A 133 5.64 9.11 -14.09
C HIS A 133 4.99 9.87 -12.94
N MET A 134 5.76 10.22 -11.91
CA MET A 134 5.28 10.88 -10.69
C MET A 134 6.22 12.04 -10.32
N ASN A 135 5.65 13.17 -9.94
CA ASN A 135 6.43 14.24 -9.34
C ASN A 135 6.81 13.84 -7.91
N MET A 136 8.03 13.32 -7.74
CA MET A 136 8.52 12.79 -6.47
C MET A 136 8.54 13.86 -5.38
N ASN A 137 9.02 15.07 -5.69
CA ASN A 137 9.11 16.15 -4.70
C ASN A 137 7.72 16.51 -4.15
N LYS A 138 6.74 16.67 -5.05
CA LYS A 138 5.36 16.93 -4.64
C LYS A 138 4.81 15.78 -3.79
N PHE A 139 5.06 14.53 -4.17
CA PHE A 139 4.61 13.37 -3.41
C PHE A 139 5.22 13.33 -1.99
N LEU A 140 6.51 13.64 -1.86
CA LEU A 140 7.19 13.71 -0.57
C LEU A 140 6.65 14.86 0.30
N ASP A 141 6.38 16.02 -0.30
CA ASP A 141 5.78 17.15 0.40
C ASP A 141 4.35 16.82 0.89
N ASP A 142 3.57 16.15 0.06
CA ASP A 142 2.23 15.68 0.44
C ASP A 142 2.29 14.61 1.55
N LEU A 143 3.30 13.73 1.54
CA LEU A 143 3.51 12.76 2.63
C LEU A 143 3.82 13.45 3.96
N LYS A 144 4.58 14.53 3.97
CA LYS A 144 4.91 15.29 5.20
C LYS A 144 3.66 15.78 5.96
N ILE A 145 2.53 15.89 5.28
CA ILE A 145 1.25 16.26 5.91
C ILE A 145 0.69 15.10 6.74
N VAL A 146 0.90 13.86 6.31
CA VAL A 146 0.33 12.67 6.97
C VAL A 146 1.31 11.98 7.92
N LEU A 147 2.62 12.09 7.69
CA LEU A 147 3.66 11.44 8.49
C LEU A 147 3.61 11.78 9.99
N PRO A 148 3.34 13.04 10.41
CA PRO A 148 3.31 13.39 11.84
C PRO A 148 2.23 12.65 12.64
N THR A 149 1.18 12.13 11.98
CA THR A 149 0.07 11.42 12.60
C THR A 149 0.17 9.90 12.41
N THR A 150 1.18 9.44 11.70
CA THR A 150 1.38 8.02 11.36
C THR A 150 2.26 7.32 12.40
N ASN A 151 1.80 6.18 12.90
CA ASN A 151 2.55 5.40 13.89
C ASN A 151 3.58 4.45 13.26
N GLN A 152 3.36 4.04 12.00
CA GLN A 152 4.22 3.09 11.32
C GLN A 152 4.40 3.44 9.85
N ILE A 153 5.66 3.45 9.42
CA ILE A 153 6.04 3.59 8.00
C ILE A 153 6.86 2.37 7.60
N GLU A 154 6.42 1.68 6.56
CA GLU A 154 7.15 0.59 5.92
C GLU A 154 7.58 1.02 4.52
N ILE A 155 8.87 1.23 4.32
CA ILE A 155 9.43 1.55 3.01
C ILE A 155 9.86 0.24 2.34
N VAL A 156 9.27 -0.07 1.20
CA VAL A 156 9.54 -1.29 0.44
C VAL A 156 9.90 -0.96 -1.01
N GLY A 157 10.66 -1.82 -1.61
CA GLY A 157 11.12 -1.66 -2.99
C GLY A 157 12.27 -2.61 -3.24
N GLY A 158 13.28 -2.19 -3.99
CA GLY A 158 14.55 -2.88 -4.06
C GLY A 158 15.29 -2.82 -2.71
N GLU A 159 16.31 -1.99 -2.65
CA GLU A 159 16.94 -1.57 -1.40
C GLU A 159 16.64 -0.08 -1.21
N PRO A 160 15.75 0.28 -0.26
CA PRO A 160 15.32 1.67 -0.09
C PRO A 160 16.47 2.66 0.15
N PHE A 161 17.52 2.25 0.86
CA PHE A 161 18.68 3.10 1.13
C PHE A 161 19.59 3.38 -0.07
N LEU A 162 19.33 2.77 -1.23
CA LEU A 162 19.99 3.13 -2.49
C LEU A 162 19.34 4.32 -3.20
N TYR A 163 18.23 4.81 -2.68
CA TYR A 163 17.52 5.98 -3.21
C TYR A 163 17.76 7.18 -2.30
N PRO A 164 18.40 8.26 -2.81
CA PRO A 164 18.64 9.47 -2.01
C PRO A 164 17.36 10.02 -1.39
N GLU A 165 16.25 9.96 -2.12
CA GLU A 165 14.94 10.45 -1.71
C GLU A 165 14.38 9.76 -0.45
N THR A 166 14.91 8.59 -0.10
CA THR A 166 14.54 7.90 1.16
C THR A 166 14.95 8.72 2.39
N PHE A 167 15.99 9.53 2.26
CA PHE A 167 16.49 10.36 3.37
C PHE A 167 15.80 11.72 3.46
N ASP A 168 14.90 12.03 2.53
CA ASP A 168 14.10 13.26 2.49
C ASP A 168 12.72 13.06 3.16
N LEU A 169 12.42 11.83 3.59
CA LEU A 169 11.21 11.45 4.33
C LEU A 169 11.40 11.73 5.82
#